data_d5ab5a5f44958629b07e78f08b3f1e2b
#
_entry.id   d5ab5a5f44958629b07e78f08b3f1e2b
#
_cell.length_a   1.000
_cell.length_b   1.000
_cell.length_c   1.000
_cell.angle_alpha   90.00
_cell.angle_beta   90.00
_cell.angle_gamma   90.00
#
_symmetry.space_group_name_H-M   'P 1'
#
loop_
_entity.id
_entity.type
_entity.pdbx_description
1 polymer ?
#
loop_
_entity_poly.entity_id
_entity_poly.type
_entity_poly.pdbx_seq_one_letter_code
_entity_poly.pdbx_strand_id
1 'polypeptide(L)'
;GPSQHLLEAIRDTEQKLGRRIILIDTPTINVDDNPQARQEAQAKIQESARRGATFCLLHHSCAEQLVDKNKGVIRRLDDYTKMIRDAGMIPGLSAHMPELIVYSDQNGYDVETYIQIFNCMGFLMQVEIETVASIIHHAKKPVMTIKSMAAGRCTPYVGLTFSWNAIRPQDMVTLGAFSPQEVEEDVEISLAAIEHRFPDLEKRSSPNQNQAAFG
;
A
#
# COMPACT_ATOMS: atom_id res chain seq x y z
N GLY A 1 13.82 1.12 0.36
CA GLY A 1 13.51 2.10 -0.70
C GLY A 1 13.66 1.48 -2.08
N PRO A 2 13.19 2.15 -3.14
CA PRO A 2 13.25 1.64 -4.50
C PRO A 2 14.69 1.40 -4.97
N SER A 3 14.90 0.36 -5.78
CA SER A 3 16.20 0.07 -6.39
C SER A 3 16.55 1.10 -7.46
N GLN A 4 17.85 1.24 -7.77
CA GLN A 4 18.31 2.13 -8.85
C GLN A 4 17.67 1.76 -10.19
N HIS A 5 17.57 0.48 -10.51
CA HIS A 5 16.91 -0.01 -11.75
C HIS A 5 15.44 0.37 -11.83
N LEU A 6 14.71 0.34 -10.70
CA LEU A 6 13.32 0.79 -10.68
C LEU A 6 13.22 2.29 -10.96
N LEU A 7 14.10 3.11 -10.39
CA LEU A 7 14.11 4.55 -10.62
C LEU A 7 14.45 4.89 -12.10
N GLU A 8 15.36 4.15 -12.71
CA GLU A 8 15.67 4.27 -14.14
C GLU A 8 14.45 3.88 -15.00
N ALA A 9 13.83 2.74 -14.72
CA ALA A 9 12.62 2.30 -15.42
C ALA A 9 11.46 3.30 -15.32
N ILE A 10 11.28 3.93 -14.15
CA ILE A 10 10.28 4.99 -13.96
C ILE A 10 10.59 6.18 -14.88
N ARG A 11 11.83 6.68 -14.89
CA ARG A 11 12.22 7.82 -15.72
C ARG A 11 12.03 7.54 -17.23
N ASP A 12 12.45 6.36 -17.69
CA ASP A 12 12.27 5.94 -19.07
C ASP A 12 10.78 5.87 -19.45
N THR A 13 9.96 5.37 -18.55
CA THR A 13 8.51 5.27 -18.75
C THR A 13 7.86 6.65 -18.74
N GLU A 14 8.22 7.53 -17.82
CA GLU A 14 7.75 8.93 -17.77
C GLU A 14 8.08 9.66 -19.09
N GLN A 15 9.29 9.48 -19.60
CA GLN A 15 9.70 10.08 -20.87
C GLN A 15 8.87 9.56 -22.04
N LYS A 16 8.60 8.25 -22.10
CA LYS A 16 7.78 7.63 -23.16
C LYS A 16 6.32 8.05 -23.10
N LEU A 17 5.77 8.16 -21.89
CA LEU A 17 4.35 8.49 -21.68
C LEU A 17 4.06 10.00 -21.68
N GLY A 18 5.08 10.86 -21.52
CA GLY A 18 4.94 12.29 -21.39
C GLY A 18 4.21 12.73 -20.10
N ARG A 19 4.18 11.87 -19.05
CA ARG A 19 3.55 12.15 -17.76
C ARG A 19 4.34 11.55 -16.62
N ARG A 20 4.23 12.15 -15.43
CA ARG A 20 4.88 11.64 -14.22
C ARG A 20 4.17 10.40 -13.68
N ILE A 21 4.97 9.49 -13.12
CA ILE A 21 4.52 8.34 -12.33
C ILE A 21 4.60 8.74 -10.86
N ILE A 22 3.53 8.47 -10.11
CA ILE A 22 3.50 8.72 -8.67
C ILE A 22 4.35 7.65 -7.98
N LEU A 23 5.45 8.09 -7.38
CA LEU A 23 6.31 7.21 -6.58
C LEU A 23 5.89 7.31 -5.10
N ILE A 24 5.60 6.17 -4.51
CA ILE A 24 5.30 6.02 -3.08
C ILE A 24 6.47 5.29 -2.44
N ASP A 25 7.11 5.88 -1.44
CA ASP A 25 8.18 5.24 -0.66
C ASP A 25 7.71 4.95 0.77
N THR A 26 8.15 3.82 1.30
CA THR A 26 7.84 3.39 2.66
C THR A 26 9.12 3.12 3.44
N PRO A 27 9.86 4.18 3.82
CA PRO A 27 11.13 4.00 4.52
C PRO A 27 10.93 3.43 5.93
N THR A 28 11.81 2.51 6.31
CA THR A 28 12.00 2.14 7.72
C THR A 28 12.91 3.18 8.36
N ILE A 29 12.42 3.84 9.40
CA ILE A 29 13.14 4.86 10.17
C ILE A 29 13.38 4.41 11.60
N ASN A 30 14.37 4.99 12.23
CA ASN A 30 14.59 4.82 13.67
C ASN A 30 13.59 5.70 14.42
N VAL A 31 12.79 5.09 15.28
CA VAL A 31 11.74 5.76 16.06
C VAL A 31 12.05 5.87 17.55
N ASP A 32 13.30 5.63 17.95
CA ASP A 32 13.74 5.85 19.33
C ASP A 32 13.59 7.31 19.73
N ASP A 33 13.36 7.55 21.01
CA ASP A 33 13.16 8.89 21.54
C ASP A 33 14.46 9.56 21.96
N ASN A 34 15.32 9.82 20.97
CA ASN A 34 16.59 10.51 21.19
C ASN A 34 16.96 11.38 19.96
N PRO A 35 17.86 12.36 20.13
CA PRO A 35 18.28 13.26 19.05
C PRO A 35 18.93 12.55 17.85
N GLN A 36 19.70 11.49 18.09
CA GLN A 36 20.36 10.73 17.02
C GLN A 36 19.31 10.04 16.13
N ALA A 37 18.35 9.34 16.73
CA ALA A 37 17.26 8.68 15.99
C ALA A 37 16.46 9.68 15.15
N ARG A 38 16.22 10.89 15.65
CA ARG A 38 15.55 11.96 14.89
C ARG A 38 16.38 12.39 13.67
N GLN A 39 17.68 12.53 13.80
CA GLN A 39 18.56 12.87 12.66
C GLN A 39 18.57 11.74 11.62
N GLU A 40 18.65 10.48 12.06
CA GLU A 40 18.60 9.31 11.19
C GLU A 40 17.25 9.23 10.43
N ALA A 41 16.14 9.46 11.12
CA ALA A 41 14.81 9.50 10.51
C ALA A 41 14.70 10.62 9.47
N GLN A 42 15.17 11.83 9.81
CA GLN A 42 15.18 12.96 8.87
C GLN A 42 16.03 12.66 7.64
N ALA A 43 17.21 12.06 7.81
CA ALA A 43 18.09 11.68 6.70
C ALA A 43 17.41 10.66 5.77
N LYS A 44 16.70 9.67 6.32
CA LYS A 44 15.96 8.67 5.56
C LYS A 44 14.78 9.28 4.79
N ILE A 45 14.03 10.17 5.40
CA ILE A 45 12.93 10.91 4.75
C ILE A 45 13.48 11.78 3.61
N GLN A 46 14.57 12.49 3.83
CA GLN A 46 15.22 13.27 2.78
C GLN A 46 15.77 12.40 1.64
N GLU A 47 16.23 11.18 1.94
CA GLU A 47 16.63 10.21 0.91
C GLU A 47 15.45 9.83 0.01
N SER A 48 14.26 9.58 0.57
CA SER A 48 13.02 9.34 -0.19
C SER A 48 12.68 10.52 -1.12
N ALA A 49 12.79 11.75 -0.61
CA ALA A 49 12.58 12.96 -1.42
C ALA A 49 13.57 13.08 -2.58
N ARG A 50 14.87 12.82 -2.33
CA ARG A 50 15.90 12.84 -3.39
C ARG A 50 15.68 11.79 -4.47
N ARG A 51 15.01 10.68 -4.14
CA ARG A 51 14.60 9.64 -5.11
C ARG A 51 13.38 10.04 -5.95
N GLY A 52 12.73 11.15 -5.61
CA GLY A 52 11.55 11.67 -6.32
C GLY A 52 10.23 11.13 -5.80
N ALA A 53 10.19 10.62 -4.57
CA ALA A 53 8.94 10.17 -3.97
C ALA A 53 7.93 11.32 -3.87
N THR A 54 6.70 11.06 -4.29
CA THR A 54 5.56 11.96 -4.11
C THR A 54 4.94 11.75 -2.73
N PHE A 55 4.81 10.49 -2.33
CA PHE A 55 4.30 10.09 -1.02
C PHE A 55 5.41 9.42 -0.22
N CYS A 56 5.45 9.70 1.07
CA CYS A 56 6.31 9.03 2.03
C CYS A 56 5.44 8.52 3.19
N LEU A 57 5.34 7.20 3.32
CA LEU A 57 4.56 6.56 4.35
C LEU A 57 5.49 5.85 5.33
N LEU A 58 5.33 6.10 6.62
CA LEU A 58 6.12 5.37 7.62
C LEU A 58 5.83 3.88 7.51
N HIS A 59 6.89 3.08 7.32
CA HIS A 59 6.77 1.63 7.21
C HIS A 59 6.15 1.02 8.47
N HIS A 60 5.34 -0.03 8.32
CA HIS A 60 4.62 -0.66 9.43
C HIS A 60 5.54 -1.00 10.61
N SER A 61 6.75 -1.49 10.35
CA SER A 61 7.69 -1.90 11.40
C SER A 61 8.14 -0.77 12.33
N CYS A 62 8.03 0.48 11.91
CA CYS A 62 8.31 1.64 12.75
C CYS A 62 7.01 2.37 13.18
N ALA A 63 6.02 2.49 12.31
CA ALA A 63 4.76 3.15 12.65
C ALA A 63 4.03 2.43 13.80
N GLU A 64 3.99 1.10 13.78
CA GLU A 64 3.33 0.29 14.82
C GLU A 64 4.02 0.38 16.18
N GLN A 65 5.32 0.63 16.24
CA GLN A 65 6.06 0.86 17.50
C GLN A 65 5.66 2.18 18.19
N LEU A 66 5.11 3.13 17.44
CA LEU A 66 4.66 4.41 17.98
C LEU A 66 3.26 4.33 18.62
N VAL A 67 2.53 3.23 18.40
CA VAL A 67 1.16 3.08 18.90
C VAL A 67 1.15 2.91 20.42
N ASP A 68 0.34 3.73 21.07
CA ASP A 68 -0.03 3.58 22.48
C ASP A 68 -1.54 3.23 22.54
N LYS A 69 -1.83 1.93 22.61
CA LYS A 69 -3.22 1.42 22.62
C LYS A 69 -4.03 1.89 23.83
N ASN A 70 -3.36 2.12 24.98
CA ASN A 70 -4.04 2.56 26.18
C ASN A 70 -4.57 4.01 26.06
N LYS A 71 -3.85 4.82 25.29
CA LYS A 71 -4.21 6.22 25.04
C LYS A 71 -4.93 6.44 23.70
N GLY A 72 -4.93 5.44 22.81
CA GLY A 72 -5.48 5.58 21.45
C GLY A 72 -4.73 6.59 20.60
N VAL A 73 -3.39 6.66 20.72
CA VAL A 73 -2.55 7.64 20.00
C VAL A 73 -1.38 6.98 19.30
N ILE A 74 -0.83 7.67 18.31
CA ILE A 74 0.43 7.33 17.64
C ILE A 74 1.47 8.36 18.09
N ARG A 75 2.35 7.95 19.00
CA ARG A 75 3.29 8.85 19.67
C ARG A 75 4.21 9.55 18.69
N ARG A 76 4.37 10.87 18.83
CA ARG A 76 5.28 11.70 18.02
C ARG A 76 5.04 11.63 16.50
N LEU A 77 3.86 11.19 16.05
CA LEU A 77 3.57 11.11 14.63
C LEU A 77 3.69 12.48 13.94
N ASP A 78 3.27 13.56 14.63
CA ASP A 78 3.35 14.93 14.11
C ASP A 78 4.79 15.36 13.77
N ASP A 79 5.79 14.91 14.54
CA ASP A 79 7.20 15.18 14.25
C ASP A 79 7.59 14.60 12.88
N TYR A 80 7.19 13.38 12.59
CA TYR A 80 7.54 12.68 11.35
C TYR A 80 6.73 13.19 10.15
N THR A 81 5.43 13.43 10.31
CA THR A 81 4.63 14.01 9.23
C THR A 81 5.12 15.39 8.85
N LYS A 82 5.54 16.20 9.83
CA LYS A 82 6.18 17.48 9.58
C LYS A 82 7.49 17.32 8.80
N MET A 83 8.37 16.38 9.17
CA MET A 83 9.61 16.12 8.42
C MET A 83 9.33 15.74 6.97
N ILE A 84 8.27 14.96 6.72
CA ILE A 84 7.85 14.56 5.37
C ILE A 84 7.34 15.78 4.58
N ARG A 85 6.50 16.62 5.18
CA ARG A 85 6.01 17.86 4.56
C ARG A 85 7.16 18.83 4.27
N ASP A 86 8.06 19.03 5.22
CA ASP A 86 9.24 19.90 5.06
C ASP A 86 10.18 19.42 3.92
N ALA A 87 10.19 18.10 3.64
CA ALA A 87 10.90 17.52 2.50
C ALA A 87 10.12 17.58 1.17
N GLY A 88 8.93 18.21 1.14
CA GLY A 88 8.11 18.40 -0.05
C GLY A 88 7.28 17.18 -0.48
N MET A 89 7.11 16.19 0.40
CA MET A 89 6.33 14.98 0.14
C MET A 89 4.99 14.97 0.89
N ILE A 90 4.12 14.07 0.49
CA ILE A 90 2.81 13.87 1.10
C ILE A 90 2.92 12.73 2.13
N PRO A 91 2.59 12.97 3.43
CA PRO A 91 2.69 11.95 4.46
C PRO A 91 1.53 10.96 4.43
N GLY A 92 1.83 9.73 4.86
CA GLY A 92 0.87 8.68 5.10
C GLY A 92 1.41 7.65 6.09
N LEU A 93 0.63 6.61 6.34
CA LEU A 93 0.98 5.51 7.23
C LEU A 93 0.87 4.17 6.52
N SER A 94 1.84 3.29 6.72
CA SER A 94 1.75 1.89 6.31
C SER A 94 1.60 1.01 7.54
N ALA A 95 0.58 0.16 7.57
CA ALA A 95 0.27 -0.66 8.73
C ALA A 95 -0.21 -2.07 8.38
N HIS A 96 0.10 -3.01 9.25
CA HIS A 96 -0.61 -4.29 9.38
C HIS A 96 -1.66 -4.19 10.50
N MET A 97 -1.41 -3.33 11.50
CA MET A 97 -2.28 -3.03 12.61
C MET A 97 -3.34 -2.01 12.19
N PRO A 98 -4.62 -2.38 12.02
CA PRO A 98 -5.64 -1.48 11.49
C PRO A 98 -6.02 -0.34 12.45
N GLU A 99 -5.69 -0.46 13.74
CA GLU A 99 -5.89 0.60 14.73
C GLU A 99 -5.10 1.88 14.39
N LEU A 100 -4.02 1.79 13.58
CA LEU A 100 -3.33 3.00 13.12
C LEU A 100 -4.26 3.92 12.34
N ILE A 101 -5.13 3.37 11.48
CA ILE A 101 -6.14 4.15 10.75
C ILE A 101 -7.10 4.81 11.74
N VAL A 102 -7.62 4.02 12.68
CA VAL A 102 -8.59 4.49 13.69
C VAL A 102 -7.99 5.62 14.52
N TYR A 103 -6.81 5.42 15.08
CA TYR A 103 -6.17 6.44 15.92
C TYR A 103 -5.73 7.67 15.14
N SER A 104 -5.28 7.46 13.89
CA SER A 104 -4.93 8.58 13.02
C SER A 104 -6.15 9.48 12.75
N ASP A 105 -7.27 8.89 12.38
CA ASP A 105 -8.50 9.61 12.08
C ASP A 105 -9.13 10.26 13.31
N GLN A 106 -9.07 9.60 14.46
CA GLN A 106 -9.61 10.13 15.72
C GLN A 106 -8.83 11.34 16.22
N ASN A 107 -7.50 11.29 16.11
CA ASN A 107 -6.63 12.36 16.59
C ASN A 107 -6.37 13.44 15.53
N GLY A 108 -6.78 13.25 14.29
CA GLY A 108 -6.63 14.23 13.21
C GLY A 108 -5.19 14.48 12.78
N TYR A 109 -4.35 13.44 12.80
CA TYR A 109 -2.96 13.56 12.33
C TYR A 109 -2.87 13.96 10.86
N ASP A 110 -1.82 14.71 10.53
CA ASP A 110 -1.55 15.19 9.16
C ASP A 110 -1.04 14.04 8.26
N VAL A 111 -1.97 13.20 7.81
CA VAL A 111 -1.72 12.15 6.80
C VAL A 111 -2.80 12.21 5.72
N GLU A 112 -2.45 11.78 4.49
CA GLU A 112 -3.38 11.84 3.36
C GLU A 112 -3.83 10.46 2.89
N THR A 113 -3.16 9.40 3.30
CA THR A 113 -3.47 8.04 2.87
C THR A 113 -2.92 7.00 3.83
N TYR A 114 -3.46 5.80 3.74
CA TYR A 114 -3.03 4.64 4.50
C TYR A 114 -2.68 3.49 3.56
N ILE A 115 -1.69 2.67 3.96
CA ILE A 115 -1.50 1.32 3.44
C ILE A 115 -1.97 0.36 4.53
N GLN A 116 -2.88 -0.57 4.16
CA GLN A 116 -3.42 -1.58 5.07
C GLN A 116 -3.37 -2.95 4.42
N ILE A 117 -2.91 -3.96 5.17
CA ILE A 117 -3.01 -5.34 4.74
C ILE A 117 -4.48 -5.77 4.72
N PHE A 118 -4.94 -6.31 3.57
CA PHE A 118 -6.31 -6.75 3.41
C PHE A 118 -6.42 -7.83 2.33
N ASN A 119 -6.91 -9.00 2.68
CA ASN A 119 -7.10 -10.11 1.75
C ASN A 119 -8.17 -11.09 2.24
N CYS A 120 -8.70 -11.90 1.32
CA CYS A 120 -9.77 -12.87 1.59
C CYS A 120 -9.34 -14.06 2.47
N MET A 121 -8.05 -14.22 2.75
CA MET A 121 -7.50 -15.33 3.53
C MET A 121 -7.21 -14.94 4.99
N GLY A 122 -7.36 -13.68 5.37
CA GLY A 122 -6.90 -13.18 6.68
C GLY A 122 -5.39 -13.25 6.86
N PHE A 123 -4.63 -13.46 5.77
CA PHE A 123 -3.20 -13.67 5.83
C PHE A 123 -2.46 -12.43 6.35
N LEU A 124 -1.71 -12.59 7.43
CA LEU A 124 -1.00 -11.53 8.17
C LEU A 124 -1.91 -10.38 8.67
N MET A 125 -3.22 -10.54 8.64
CA MET A 125 -4.14 -9.62 9.26
C MET A 125 -4.19 -9.90 10.78
N GLN A 126 -4.25 -8.84 11.57
CA GLN A 126 -4.20 -8.98 13.05
C GLN A 126 -5.58 -9.15 13.68
N VAL A 127 -6.62 -8.88 12.91
CA VAL A 127 -8.03 -9.03 13.30
C VAL A 127 -8.81 -9.61 12.13
N GLU A 128 -10.08 -9.93 12.34
CA GLU A 128 -10.98 -10.54 11.36
C GLU A 128 -11.13 -9.66 10.11
N ILE A 129 -11.35 -10.33 8.97
CA ILE A 129 -11.47 -9.68 7.65
C ILE A 129 -12.54 -8.60 7.67
N GLU A 130 -13.70 -8.91 8.25
CA GLU A 130 -14.84 -8.00 8.35
C GLU A 130 -14.52 -6.77 9.21
N THR A 131 -13.72 -6.94 10.25
CA THR A 131 -13.27 -5.83 11.10
C THR A 131 -12.37 -4.88 10.30
N VAL A 132 -11.40 -5.41 9.56
CA VAL A 132 -10.54 -4.58 8.69
C VAL A 132 -11.35 -3.90 7.59
N ALA A 133 -12.27 -4.61 6.94
CA ALA A 133 -13.18 -4.04 5.95
C ALA A 133 -14.00 -2.87 6.53
N SER A 134 -14.55 -3.05 7.73
CA SER A 134 -15.28 -1.98 8.43
C SER A 134 -14.40 -0.76 8.69
N ILE A 135 -13.15 -0.96 9.14
CA ILE A 135 -12.20 0.15 9.38
C ILE A 135 -11.89 0.88 8.06
N ILE A 136 -11.64 0.15 6.97
CA ILE A 136 -11.43 0.75 5.65
C ILE A 136 -12.64 1.59 5.24
N HIS A 137 -13.85 1.07 5.40
CA HIS A 137 -15.08 1.79 5.03
C HIS A 137 -15.31 3.07 5.85
N HIS A 138 -14.86 3.13 7.08
CA HIS A 138 -14.99 4.30 7.96
C HIS A 138 -13.77 5.24 7.94
N ALA A 139 -12.69 4.86 7.25
CA ALA A 139 -11.50 5.68 7.17
C ALA A 139 -11.78 7.04 6.51
N LYS A 140 -11.25 8.11 7.08
CA LYS A 140 -11.44 9.48 6.54
C LYS A 140 -10.63 9.75 5.29
N LYS A 141 -9.56 8.99 5.07
CA LYS A 141 -8.64 9.12 3.92
C LYS A 141 -8.69 7.87 3.04
N PRO A 142 -8.27 7.96 1.77
CA PRO A 142 -8.13 6.78 0.92
C PRO A 142 -7.18 5.75 1.53
N VAL A 143 -7.51 4.47 1.33
CA VAL A 143 -6.71 3.33 1.80
C VAL A 143 -6.16 2.57 0.59
N MET A 144 -4.85 2.32 0.57
CA MET A 144 -4.20 1.40 -0.35
C MET A 144 -4.13 0.03 0.31
N THR A 145 -4.89 -0.93 -0.20
CA THR A 145 -4.80 -2.31 0.30
C THR A 145 -3.60 -3.03 -0.30
N ILE A 146 -2.97 -3.89 0.49
CA ILE A 146 -1.83 -4.71 0.07
C ILE A 146 -2.07 -6.18 0.35
N LYS A 147 -1.30 -7.04 -0.33
CA LYS A 147 -1.32 -8.50 -0.21
C LYS A 147 -2.67 -9.13 -0.57
N SER A 148 -3.37 -8.57 -1.54
CA SER A 148 -4.66 -9.07 -2.02
C SER A 148 -4.65 -10.56 -2.37
N MET A 149 -3.54 -11.07 -2.92
CA MET A 149 -3.34 -12.48 -3.24
C MET A 149 -2.75 -13.31 -2.09
N ALA A 150 -2.71 -12.75 -0.87
CA ALA A 150 -2.22 -13.44 0.35
C ALA A 150 -0.83 -14.09 0.15
N ALA A 151 0.09 -13.40 -0.53
CA ALA A 151 1.42 -13.89 -0.92
C ALA A 151 1.36 -15.23 -1.70
N GLY A 152 0.48 -15.30 -2.69
CA GLY A 152 0.31 -16.45 -3.58
C GLY A 152 -0.53 -17.61 -3.02
N ARG A 153 -1.22 -17.38 -1.88
CA ARG A 153 -2.13 -18.39 -1.28
C ARG A 153 -3.49 -18.46 -1.96
N CYS A 154 -3.88 -17.42 -2.67
CA CYS A 154 -5.05 -17.43 -3.55
C CYS A 154 -4.66 -16.93 -4.94
N THR A 155 -5.47 -17.30 -5.93
CA THR A 155 -5.24 -16.86 -7.31
C THR A 155 -5.51 -15.36 -7.46
N PRO A 156 -4.91 -14.68 -8.46
CA PRO A 156 -5.20 -13.28 -8.75
C PRO A 156 -6.70 -13.01 -8.91
N TYR A 157 -7.42 -13.88 -9.63
CA TYR A 157 -8.87 -13.74 -9.81
C TYR A 157 -9.62 -13.66 -8.48
N VAL A 158 -9.35 -14.56 -7.55
CA VAL A 158 -10.02 -14.56 -6.23
C VAL A 158 -9.60 -13.34 -5.42
N GLY A 159 -8.29 -13.11 -5.29
CA GLY A 159 -7.76 -12.06 -4.41
C GLY A 159 -8.10 -10.65 -4.87
N LEU A 160 -7.96 -10.37 -6.17
CA LEU A 160 -8.24 -9.04 -6.72
C LEU A 160 -9.75 -8.77 -6.80
N THR A 161 -10.55 -9.76 -7.26
CA THR A 161 -12.02 -9.60 -7.27
C THR A 161 -12.55 -9.34 -5.86
N PHE A 162 -12.10 -10.10 -4.86
CA PHE A 162 -12.47 -9.85 -3.47
C PHE A 162 -12.08 -8.44 -3.03
N SER A 163 -10.83 -8.04 -3.24
CA SER A 163 -10.33 -6.75 -2.77
C SER A 163 -11.10 -5.59 -3.38
N TRP A 164 -11.26 -5.57 -4.70
CA TRP A 164 -11.97 -4.49 -5.41
C TRP A 164 -13.47 -4.40 -5.06
N ASN A 165 -14.11 -5.52 -4.77
CA ASN A 165 -15.53 -5.51 -4.35
C ASN A 165 -15.72 -5.14 -2.87
N ALA A 166 -14.68 -5.26 -2.04
CA ALA A 166 -14.75 -5.05 -0.61
C ALA A 166 -14.31 -3.66 -0.15
N ILE A 167 -13.66 -2.87 -1.00
CA ILE A 167 -13.18 -1.52 -0.68
C ILE A 167 -14.07 -0.43 -1.28
N ARG A 168 -13.81 0.82 -0.91
CA ARG A 168 -14.58 1.98 -1.40
C ARG A 168 -14.03 2.46 -2.76
N PRO A 169 -14.82 3.21 -3.56
CA PRO A 169 -14.38 3.72 -4.87
C PRO A 169 -13.12 4.59 -4.85
N GLN A 170 -12.81 5.27 -3.73
CA GLN A 170 -11.61 6.09 -3.58
C GLN A 170 -10.39 5.31 -3.10
N ASP A 171 -10.55 4.05 -2.73
CA ASP A 171 -9.47 3.20 -2.25
C ASP A 171 -8.70 2.55 -3.40
N MET A 172 -7.55 1.96 -3.11
CA MET A 172 -6.63 1.43 -4.09
C MET A 172 -6.19 0.01 -3.72
N VAL A 173 -5.85 -0.78 -4.73
CA VAL A 173 -5.23 -2.10 -4.55
C VAL A 173 -3.78 -2.04 -5.04
N THR A 174 -2.85 -2.44 -4.17
CA THR A 174 -1.44 -2.59 -4.53
C THR A 174 -1.14 -4.06 -4.77
N LEU A 175 -0.62 -4.36 -5.93
CA LEU A 175 -0.22 -5.71 -6.32
C LEU A 175 1.28 -5.80 -6.62
N GLY A 176 1.83 -7.00 -6.53
CA GLY A 176 3.18 -7.33 -6.96
C GLY A 176 3.11 -8.39 -8.04
N ALA A 177 3.89 -8.19 -9.10
CA ALA A 177 3.99 -9.11 -10.22
C ALA A 177 5.46 -9.38 -10.55
N PHE A 178 5.76 -10.55 -11.10
CA PHE A 178 7.10 -10.96 -11.50
C PHE A 178 7.36 -10.80 -13.00
N SER A 179 6.32 -10.63 -13.81
CA SER A 179 6.43 -10.52 -15.25
C SER A 179 5.45 -9.50 -15.84
N PRO A 180 5.71 -8.96 -17.03
CA PRO A 180 4.76 -8.12 -17.74
C PRO A 180 3.40 -8.78 -17.98
N GLN A 181 3.39 -10.11 -18.27
CA GLN A 181 2.16 -10.86 -18.48
C GLN A 181 1.30 -10.90 -17.21
N GLU A 182 1.93 -11.11 -16.03
CA GLU A 182 1.20 -11.06 -14.76
C GLU A 182 0.60 -9.68 -14.51
N VAL A 183 1.32 -8.59 -14.85
CA VAL A 183 0.77 -7.24 -14.75
C VAL A 183 -0.45 -7.05 -15.65
N GLU A 184 -0.37 -7.49 -16.91
CA GLU A 184 -1.50 -7.41 -17.85
C GLU A 184 -2.72 -8.19 -17.35
N GLU A 185 -2.51 -9.41 -16.85
CA GLU A 185 -3.57 -10.26 -16.28
C GLU A 185 -4.19 -9.64 -15.03
N ASP A 186 -3.36 -9.17 -14.10
CA ASP A 186 -3.82 -8.58 -12.84
C ASP A 186 -4.58 -7.27 -13.07
N VAL A 187 -4.17 -6.47 -14.06
CA VAL A 187 -4.88 -5.24 -14.47
C VAL A 187 -6.23 -5.61 -15.09
N GLU A 188 -6.28 -6.60 -15.99
CA GLU A 188 -7.53 -7.04 -16.60
C GLU A 188 -8.52 -7.57 -15.55
N ILE A 189 -8.07 -8.41 -14.63
CA ILE A 189 -8.91 -8.92 -13.53
C ILE A 189 -9.41 -7.75 -12.66
N SER A 190 -8.55 -6.79 -12.35
CA SER A 190 -8.90 -5.62 -11.56
C SER A 190 -9.97 -4.75 -12.24
N LEU A 191 -9.80 -4.46 -13.52
CA LEU A 191 -10.78 -3.70 -14.32
C LEU A 191 -12.10 -4.44 -14.42
N ALA A 192 -12.05 -5.75 -14.70
CA ALA A 192 -13.25 -6.58 -14.76
C ALA A 192 -14.02 -6.60 -13.43
N ALA A 193 -13.31 -6.64 -12.29
CA ALA A 193 -13.93 -6.57 -10.97
C ALA A 193 -14.62 -5.22 -10.72
N ILE A 194 -13.98 -4.10 -11.10
CA ILE A 194 -14.53 -2.74 -10.98
C ILE A 194 -15.75 -2.56 -11.89
N GLU A 195 -15.70 -3.10 -13.11
CA GLU A 195 -16.73 -2.99 -14.12
C GLU A 195 -17.85 -4.04 -13.97
N HIS A 196 -17.74 -4.95 -12.99
CA HIS A 196 -18.68 -6.06 -12.74
C HIS A 196 -18.89 -6.96 -13.98
N ARG A 197 -17.83 -7.24 -14.70
CA ARG A 197 -17.82 -8.16 -15.85
C ARG A 197 -16.88 -9.36 -15.60
N PHE A 198 -16.97 -10.36 -16.46
CA PHE A 198 -16.00 -11.45 -16.45
C PHE A 198 -14.69 -10.97 -17.12
N PRO A 199 -13.48 -11.26 -16.55
CA PRO A 199 -12.21 -10.87 -17.15
C PRO A 199 -11.93 -11.69 -18.41
N ASP A 200 -11.32 -11.05 -19.41
CA ASP A 200 -10.78 -11.71 -20.59
C ASP A 200 -9.42 -12.36 -20.26
N LEU A 201 -9.45 -13.67 -20.02
CA LEU A 201 -8.29 -14.46 -19.59
C LEU A 201 -7.65 -15.27 -20.74
N GLU A 202 -7.96 -14.98 -22.02
CA GLU A 202 -7.41 -15.71 -23.17
C GLU A 202 -5.88 -15.70 -23.23
N LYS A 203 -5.25 -14.72 -22.60
CA LYS A 203 -3.79 -14.57 -22.57
C LYS A 203 -3.12 -15.19 -21.34
N ARG A 204 -3.83 -15.96 -20.55
CA ARG A 204 -3.30 -16.53 -19.31
C ARG A 204 -2.12 -17.46 -19.59
N SER A 205 -0.99 -17.19 -18.94
CA SER A 205 0.25 -17.97 -19.04
C SER A 205 0.28 -19.23 -18.15
N SER A 206 -0.82 -19.60 -17.50
CA SER A 206 -0.84 -20.79 -16.64
C SER A 206 -0.79 -22.09 -17.46
N PRO A 207 0.24 -22.92 -17.31
CA PRO A 207 0.45 -24.10 -18.16
C PRO A 207 -0.66 -25.16 -18.08
N ASN A 208 -1.48 -25.11 -17.05
CA ASN A 208 -2.49 -26.16 -16.75
C ASN A 208 -3.92 -25.79 -17.16
N GLN A 209 -4.16 -24.63 -17.78
CA GLN A 209 -5.52 -24.19 -18.08
C GLN A 209 -6.14 -24.83 -19.32
N ASN A 210 -5.32 -25.22 -20.29
CA ASN A 210 -5.83 -25.85 -21.52
C ASN A 210 -6.32 -27.30 -21.32
N GLN A 211 -6.08 -27.91 -20.14
CA GLN A 211 -6.51 -29.27 -19.86
C GLN A 211 -7.74 -29.38 -18.92
N ALA A 212 -8.09 -28.30 -18.21
CA ALA A 212 -9.13 -28.35 -17.18
C ALA A 212 -10.48 -27.74 -17.59
N ALA A 213 -10.54 -27.04 -18.71
CA ALA A 213 -11.71 -26.21 -18.97
C ALA A 213 -12.91 -26.95 -19.54
N PHE A 214 -12.75 -28.07 -20.28
CA PHE A 214 -13.86 -28.79 -20.91
C PHE A 214 -13.52 -30.26 -21.13
N GLY A 215 -13.39 -31.04 -20.07
CA GLY A 215 -13.42 -32.50 -20.09
C GLY A 215 -14.82 -33.00 -19.77
#